data_b134f8c635b364b5aaf1136ba809e4d6
#
_entry.id   b134f8c635b364b5aaf1136ba809e4d6
#
_cell.length_a   1.000
_cell.length_b   1.000
_cell.length_c   1.000
_cell.angle_alpha   90.00
_cell.angle_beta   90.00
_cell.angle_gamma   90.00
#
_symmetry.space_group_name_H-M   'P 1'
#
loop_
_entity.id
_entity.type
_entity.pdbx_description
1 polymer ?
#
loop_
_entity_poly.entity_id
_entity_poly.type
_entity_poly.pdbx_seq_one_letter_code
_entity_poly.pdbx_strand_id
1 'polypeptide(L)'
;MSYNKLVEIIEIPDMPITMSDGCRLSARVWMPVDAESAPVPAVLEFLPYRKRDGTTARDCLTHPYFAKRGYACIRVDMRGNGDSEGIMLDEYSKQELDDAEFTVNWLAAQTWCSGAVGMMGISWGGFNSLQVAERAPEH
;
A
#
# COMPACT_ATOMS: atom_id res chain seq x y z
N MET A 1 9.84 -5.36 30.13
CA MET A 1 9.15 -4.90 28.91
C MET A 1 10.23 -4.50 27.91
N SER A 2 10.40 -5.26 26.84
CA SER A 2 11.35 -4.90 25.77
C SER A 2 10.76 -3.69 25.03
N TYR A 3 11.38 -2.53 25.19
CA TYR A 3 11.11 -1.40 24.29
C TYR A 3 11.46 -1.88 22.88
N ASN A 4 10.47 -1.99 21.98
CA ASN A 4 10.72 -2.31 20.59
C ASN A 4 11.73 -1.31 20.04
N LYS A 5 12.94 -1.79 19.76
CA LYS A 5 13.99 -0.98 19.16
C LYS A 5 13.48 -0.55 17.78
N LEU A 6 13.34 0.75 17.57
CA LEU A 6 12.98 1.28 16.26
C LEU A 6 14.07 0.91 15.26
N VAL A 7 13.64 0.46 14.07
CA VAL A 7 14.56 0.09 12.98
C VAL A 7 14.80 1.28 12.05
N GLU A 8 15.93 1.25 11.35
CA GLU A 8 16.22 2.18 10.26
C GLU A 8 15.32 1.85 9.07
N ILE A 9 14.84 2.88 8.37
CA ILE A 9 13.92 2.73 7.26
C ILE A 9 14.40 3.45 6.01
N ILE A 10 13.99 2.95 4.86
CA ILE A 10 14.09 3.63 3.57
C ILE A 10 12.72 4.09 3.11
N GLU A 11 12.71 5.10 2.24
CA GLU A 11 11.53 5.57 1.54
C GLU A 11 11.76 5.44 0.03
N ILE A 12 10.79 4.85 -0.68
CA ILE A 12 10.73 4.79 -2.13
C ILE A 12 9.53 5.65 -2.57
N PRO A 13 9.76 6.84 -3.13
CA PRO A 13 8.68 7.79 -3.39
C PRO A 13 7.77 7.42 -4.56
N ASP A 14 8.26 6.58 -5.48
CA ASP A 14 7.54 6.13 -6.67
C ASP A 14 7.95 4.70 -7.06
N MET A 15 7.19 3.72 -6.60
CA MET A 15 7.33 2.32 -6.97
C MET A 15 6.21 1.95 -7.94
N PRO A 16 6.51 1.50 -9.17
CA PRO A 16 5.49 1.11 -10.12
C PRO A 16 4.90 -0.27 -9.77
N ILE A 17 3.59 -0.39 -9.88
CA ILE A 17 2.85 -1.65 -9.81
C ILE A 17 2.10 -1.81 -11.12
N THR A 18 2.51 -2.77 -11.95
CA THR A 18 1.87 -3.01 -13.26
C THR A 18 0.74 -4.00 -13.09
N MET A 19 -0.47 -3.55 -13.36
CA MET A 19 -1.69 -4.36 -13.33
C MET A 19 -1.71 -5.37 -14.47
N SER A 20 -2.58 -6.38 -14.40
CA SER A 20 -2.70 -7.44 -15.42
C SER A 20 -3.09 -6.91 -16.82
N ASP A 21 -3.73 -5.77 -16.89
CA ASP A 21 -4.10 -5.07 -18.12
C ASP A 21 -3.02 -4.11 -18.65
N GLY A 22 -1.87 -4.05 -17.98
CA GLY A 22 -0.74 -3.19 -18.32
C GLY A 22 -0.83 -1.77 -17.74
N CYS A 23 -1.93 -1.39 -17.08
CA CYS A 23 -2.03 -0.10 -16.39
C CYS A 23 -1.02 -0.03 -15.24
N ARG A 24 -0.27 1.06 -15.16
CA ARG A 24 0.72 1.29 -14.10
C ARG A 24 0.12 2.12 -12.97
N LEU A 25 0.08 1.52 -11.78
CA LEU A 25 -0.18 2.27 -10.55
C LEU A 25 1.13 2.72 -9.92
N SER A 26 1.07 3.79 -9.15
CA SER A 26 2.19 4.40 -8.45
C SER A 26 2.02 4.26 -6.94
N ALA A 27 3.04 3.70 -6.29
CA ALA A 27 3.08 3.52 -4.85
C ALA A 27 4.21 4.34 -4.22
N ARG A 28 3.99 4.84 -3.01
CA ARG A 28 5.03 5.35 -2.11
C ARG A 28 5.21 4.34 -0.99
N VAL A 29 6.44 3.93 -0.73
CA VAL A 29 6.75 2.84 0.18
C VAL A 29 7.74 3.29 1.25
N TRP A 30 7.49 2.90 2.49
CA TRP A 30 8.41 3.02 3.62
C TRP A 30 8.61 1.63 4.22
N MET A 31 9.84 1.19 4.34
CA MET A 31 10.13 -0.14 4.89
C MET A 31 11.48 -0.18 5.61
N PRO A 32 11.73 -1.18 6.48
CA PRO A 32 13.03 -1.40 7.06
C PRO A 32 14.11 -1.55 5.99
N VAL A 33 15.32 -1.02 6.25
CA VAL A 33 16.46 -1.09 5.31
C VAL A 33 16.90 -2.52 5.01
N ASP A 34 16.64 -3.45 5.91
CA ASP A 34 17.00 -4.86 5.83
C ASP A 34 15.84 -5.77 5.38
N ALA A 35 14.72 -5.20 4.94
CA ALA A 35 13.52 -5.97 4.56
C ALA A 35 13.79 -7.03 3.48
N GLU A 36 14.71 -6.80 2.54
CA GLU A 36 15.09 -7.81 1.54
C GLU A 36 15.74 -9.07 2.14
N SER A 37 16.43 -8.94 3.27
CA SER A 37 17.06 -10.06 3.97
C SER A 37 16.25 -10.60 5.15
N ALA A 38 15.33 -9.78 5.65
CA ALA A 38 14.44 -10.10 6.76
C ALA A 38 13.02 -9.61 6.43
N PRO A 39 12.26 -10.34 5.58
CA PRO A 39 10.96 -9.92 5.10
C PRO A 39 9.97 -9.60 6.20
N VAL A 40 9.21 -8.52 6.01
CA VAL A 40 8.27 -7.97 6.99
C VAL A 40 6.84 -7.98 6.47
N PRO A 41 5.81 -7.97 7.32
CA PRO A 41 4.44 -7.83 6.87
C PRO A 41 4.20 -6.45 6.24
N ALA A 42 3.35 -6.40 5.23
CA ALA A 42 2.97 -5.17 4.53
C ALA A 42 1.67 -4.58 5.05
N VAL A 43 1.58 -3.26 5.05
CA VAL A 43 0.35 -2.49 5.35
C VAL A 43 0.04 -1.60 4.17
N LEU A 44 -1.04 -1.91 3.47
CA LEU A 44 -1.51 -1.21 2.28
C LEU A 44 -2.54 -0.15 2.64
N GLU A 45 -2.37 1.06 2.12
CA GLU A 45 -3.40 2.08 2.05
C GLU A 45 -3.67 2.42 0.59
N PHE A 46 -4.87 2.08 0.11
CA PHE A 46 -5.30 2.16 -1.28
C PHE A 46 -6.45 3.16 -1.41
N LEU A 47 -6.16 4.38 -1.92
CA LEU A 47 -7.16 5.46 -1.95
C LEU A 47 -6.84 6.56 -2.98
N PRO A 48 -7.84 7.40 -3.36
CA PRO A 48 -7.71 8.36 -4.46
C PRO A 48 -7.11 9.71 -4.04
N TYR A 49 -6.65 9.87 -2.79
CA TYR A 49 -6.33 11.20 -2.24
C TYR A 49 -4.94 11.72 -2.59
N ARG A 50 -4.25 11.12 -3.54
CA ARG A 50 -2.95 11.53 -4.11
C ARG A 50 -1.83 11.61 -3.07
N LYS A 51 -0.85 10.71 -3.22
CA LYS A 51 0.27 10.52 -2.29
C LYS A 51 1.27 11.68 -2.24
N ARG A 52 1.34 12.51 -3.30
CA ARG A 52 2.30 13.62 -3.38
C ARG A 52 1.82 14.89 -2.71
N ASP A 53 0.53 15.18 -2.72
CA ASP A 53 -0.02 16.44 -2.25
C ASP A 53 -1.21 16.26 -1.29
N GLY A 54 -2.22 15.50 -1.65
CA GLY A 54 -3.47 15.43 -0.90
C GLY A 54 -3.33 14.92 0.52
N THR A 55 -2.61 13.79 0.71
CA THR A 55 -2.41 13.16 2.02
C THR A 55 -0.97 13.17 2.51
N THR A 56 -0.05 13.78 1.77
CA THR A 56 1.40 13.65 2.02
C THR A 56 1.81 14.04 3.44
N ALA A 57 1.22 15.08 4.02
CA ALA A 57 1.55 15.52 5.39
C ALA A 57 1.20 14.46 6.43
N ARG A 58 0.03 13.82 6.31
CA ARG A 58 -0.40 12.71 7.17
C ARG A 58 0.46 11.48 6.94
N ASP A 59 0.68 11.13 5.68
CA ASP A 59 1.41 9.92 5.28
C ASP A 59 2.85 9.92 5.81
N CYS A 60 3.52 11.09 5.79
CA CYS A 60 4.85 11.28 6.36
C CYS A 60 4.93 11.08 7.88
N LEU A 61 3.81 11.11 8.58
CA LEU A 61 3.73 10.81 10.02
C LEU A 61 3.36 9.36 10.28
N THR A 62 2.33 8.87 9.59
CA THR A 62 1.71 7.56 9.85
C THR A 62 2.55 6.40 9.34
N HIS A 63 2.97 6.45 8.06
CA HIS A 63 3.66 5.32 7.43
C HIS A 63 5.06 5.09 8.00
N PRO A 64 5.91 6.12 8.21
CA PRO A 64 7.19 5.92 8.88
C PRO A 64 7.06 5.43 10.32
N TYR A 65 5.97 5.77 11.02
CA TYR A 65 5.72 5.27 12.36
C TYR A 65 5.60 3.75 12.40
N PHE A 66 4.84 3.15 11.48
CA PHE A 66 4.72 1.71 11.37
C PHE A 66 5.98 1.07 10.78
N ALA A 67 6.59 1.69 9.76
CA ALA A 67 7.79 1.15 9.15
C ALA A 67 8.95 1.00 10.15
N LYS A 68 9.16 1.99 11.02
CA LYS A 68 10.13 1.90 12.13
C LYS A 68 9.83 0.80 13.15
N ARG A 69 8.68 0.17 13.07
CA ARG A 69 8.24 -0.95 13.94
C ARG A 69 8.21 -2.29 13.21
N GLY A 70 8.83 -2.36 12.04
CA GLY A 70 9.00 -3.61 11.30
C GLY A 70 7.86 -3.95 10.35
N TYR A 71 7.23 -2.94 9.75
CA TYR A 71 6.25 -3.12 8.67
C TYR A 71 6.75 -2.48 7.37
N ALA A 72 6.39 -3.04 6.23
CA ALA A 72 6.44 -2.31 4.98
C ALA A 72 5.11 -1.57 4.79
N CYS A 73 5.15 -0.25 4.69
CA CYS A 73 3.96 0.58 4.58
C CYS A 73 3.84 1.14 3.17
N ILE A 74 2.74 0.87 2.51
CA ILE A 74 2.53 1.17 1.10
C ILE A 74 1.32 2.08 0.93
N ARG A 75 1.53 3.23 0.30
CA ARG A 75 0.50 4.17 -0.08
C ARG A 75 0.38 4.18 -1.59
N VAL A 76 -0.70 3.62 -2.12
CA VAL A 76 -0.95 3.52 -3.55
C VAL A 76 -1.94 4.59 -3.99
N ASP A 77 -1.62 5.31 -5.05
CA ASP A 77 -2.60 6.09 -5.79
C ASP A 77 -3.46 5.15 -6.63
N MET A 78 -4.77 5.20 -6.44
CA MET A 78 -5.69 4.39 -7.23
C MET A 78 -5.65 4.77 -8.72
N ARG A 79 -6.05 3.84 -9.58
CA ARG A 79 -6.17 4.05 -11.03
C ARG A 79 -6.85 5.39 -11.35
N GLY A 80 -6.21 6.18 -12.22
CA GLY A 80 -6.71 7.49 -12.63
C GLY A 80 -6.52 8.61 -11.60
N ASN A 81 -5.78 8.36 -10.51
CA ASN A 81 -5.52 9.36 -9.48
C ASN A 81 -4.01 9.56 -9.28
N GLY A 82 -3.64 10.77 -8.91
CA GLY A 82 -2.26 11.13 -8.58
C GLY A 82 -1.28 10.80 -9.70
N ASP A 83 -0.31 9.93 -9.39
CA ASP A 83 0.73 9.50 -10.33
C ASP A 83 0.40 8.17 -11.05
N SER A 84 -0.75 7.59 -10.77
CA SER A 84 -1.23 6.35 -11.41
C SER A 84 -1.87 6.64 -12.75
N GLU A 85 -1.66 5.72 -13.69
CA GLU A 85 -2.27 5.75 -15.01
C GLU A 85 -3.75 5.35 -14.98
N GLY A 86 -4.40 5.44 -16.15
CA GLY A 86 -5.77 5.04 -16.35
C GLY A 86 -6.79 6.12 -16.03
N ILE A 87 -8.03 5.70 -15.90
CA ILE A 87 -9.17 6.58 -15.62
C ILE A 87 -10.00 5.96 -14.51
N MET A 88 -10.35 6.76 -13.52
CA MET A 88 -11.32 6.41 -12.51
C MET A 88 -12.72 6.72 -13.05
N LEU A 89 -13.56 5.68 -13.19
CA LEU A 89 -14.90 5.81 -13.76
C LEU A 89 -15.95 6.15 -12.69
N ASP A 90 -15.84 5.50 -11.53
CA ASP A 90 -16.79 5.65 -10.42
C ASP A 90 -16.13 5.22 -9.11
N GLU A 91 -16.75 5.56 -7.98
CA GLU A 91 -16.34 5.10 -6.64
C GLU A 91 -16.79 3.65 -6.41
N TYR A 92 -16.01 2.91 -5.64
CA TYR A 92 -16.27 1.51 -5.23
C TYR A 92 -16.62 0.58 -6.38
N SER A 93 -16.04 0.85 -7.56
CA SER A 93 -16.27 0.05 -8.76
C SER A 93 -15.63 -1.32 -8.67
N LYS A 94 -16.13 -2.27 -9.50
CA LYS A 94 -15.48 -3.58 -9.62
C LYS A 94 -13.99 -3.47 -9.98
N GLN A 95 -13.63 -2.53 -10.87
CA GLN A 95 -12.24 -2.29 -11.28
C GLN A 95 -11.37 -1.85 -10.10
N GLU A 96 -11.88 -0.98 -9.23
CA GLU A 96 -11.17 -0.55 -8.03
C GLU A 96 -10.86 -1.74 -7.12
N LEU A 97 -11.84 -2.60 -6.90
CA LEU A 97 -11.68 -3.79 -6.04
C LEU A 97 -10.74 -4.83 -6.67
N ASP A 98 -10.82 -5.03 -7.98
CA ASP A 98 -9.90 -5.90 -8.72
C ASP A 98 -8.46 -5.39 -8.65
N ASP A 99 -8.25 -4.08 -8.81
CA ASP A 99 -6.92 -3.45 -8.68
C ASP A 99 -6.37 -3.56 -7.25
N ALA A 100 -7.22 -3.38 -6.24
CA ALA A 100 -6.81 -3.49 -4.84
C ALA A 100 -6.44 -4.94 -4.49
N GLU A 101 -7.23 -5.93 -4.88
CA GLU A 101 -6.94 -7.35 -4.67
C GLU A 101 -5.66 -7.77 -5.42
N PHE A 102 -5.49 -7.34 -6.67
CA PHE A 102 -4.25 -7.56 -7.41
C PHE A 102 -3.05 -6.95 -6.65
N THR A 103 -3.20 -5.74 -6.12
CA THR A 103 -2.14 -5.07 -5.37
C THR A 103 -1.77 -5.84 -4.09
N VAL A 104 -2.75 -6.37 -3.35
CA VAL A 104 -2.51 -7.24 -2.18
C VAL A 104 -1.66 -8.46 -2.58
N ASN A 105 -2.07 -9.18 -3.63
CA ASN A 105 -1.35 -10.36 -4.11
C ASN A 105 0.06 -10.00 -4.62
N TRP A 106 0.20 -8.88 -5.32
CA TRP A 106 1.49 -8.39 -5.81
C TRP A 106 2.44 -8.06 -4.65
N LEU A 107 1.94 -7.39 -3.61
CA LEU A 107 2.73 -7.07 -2.40
C LEU A 107 3.17 -8.33 -1.67
N ALA A 108 2.28 -9.29 -1.49
CA ALA A 108 2.59 -10.56 -0.83
C ALA A 108 3.70 -11.34 -1.52
N ALA A 109 3.83 -11.20 -2.84
CA ALA A 109 4.85 -11.88 -3.65
C ALA A 109 6.21 -11.16 -3.67
N GLN A 110 6.33 -9.96 -3.07
CA GLN A 110 7.60 -9.24 -3.07
C GLN A 110 8.61 -9.90 -2.12
N THR A 111 9.91 -9.87 -2.49
CA THR A 111 11.00 -10.46 -1.71
C THR A 111 11.12 -9.87 -0.31
N TRP A 112 10.83 -8.58 -0.15
CA TRP A 112 10.84 -7.87 1.13
C TRP A 112 9.57 -8.07 1.97
N CYS A 113 8.53 -8.72 1.42
CA CYS A 113 7.27 -8.99 2.13
C CYS A 113 7.25 -10.41 2.69
N SER A 114 6.78 -10.57 3.92
CA SER A 114 6.64 -11.88 4.57
C SER A 114 5.48 -12.73 4.01
N GLY A 115 4.73 -12.22 3.03
CA GLY A 115 3.51 -12.82 2.50
C GLY A 115 2.24 -12.37 3.21
N ALA A 116 2.34 -11.70 4.34
CA ALA A 116 1.17 -11.18 5.07
C ALA A 116 0.93 -9.70 4.69
N VAL A 117 -0.28 -9.39 4.24
CA VAL A 117 -0.69 -8.04 3.85
C VAL A 117 -1.95 -7.63 4.61
N GLY A 118 -1.86 -6.54 5.36
CA GLY A 118 -3.01 -5.88 5.96
C GLY A 118 -3.40 -4.63 5.17
N MET A 119 -4.66 -4.25 5.21
CA MET A 119 -5.13 -2.98 4.66
C MET A 119 -5.56 -2.05 5.79
N MET A 120 -5.33 -0.76 5.58
CA MET A 120 -5.84 0.29 6.45
C MET A 120 -6.34 1.46 5.62
N GLY A 121 -7.13 2.34 6.22
CA GLY A 121 -7.55 3.57 5.56
C GLY A 121 -8.57 4.36 6.35
N ILE A 122 -8.76 5.58 5.93
CA ILE A 122 -9.78 6.50 6.45
C ILE A 122 -10.77 6.76 5.32
N SER A 123 -12.07 6.86 5.63
CA SER A 123 -13.13 7.16 4.67
C SER A 123 -13.11 6.15 3.51
N TRP A 124 -12.83 6.59 2.28
CA TRP A 124 -12.72 5.72 1.10
C TRP A 124 -11.81 4.50 1.33
N GLY A 125 -10.61 4.74 1.87
CA GLY A 125 -9.67 3.65 2.17
C GLY A 125 -10.17 2.68 3.25
N GLY A 126 -10.98 3.14 4.20
CA GLY A 126 -11.64 2.28 5.17
C GLY A 126 -12.72 1.41 4.53
N PHE A 127 -13.55 1.98 3.65
CA PHE A 127 -14.59 1.25 2.95
C PHE A 127 -14.01 0.21 1.98
N ASN A 128 -13.04 0.58 1.15
CA ASN A 128 -12.46 -0.38 0.22
C ASN A 128 -11.69 -1.49 0.93
N SER A 129 -11.06 -1.21 2.07
CA SER A 129 -10.41 -2.25 2.88
C SER A 129 -11.40 -3.32 3.34
N LEU A 130 -12.61 -2.92 3.77
CA LEU A 130 -13.67 -3.87 4.15
C LEU A 130 -14.20 -4.66 2.94
N GLN A 131 -14.39 -3.98 1.81
CA GLN A 131 -14.87 -4.61 0.57
C GLN A 131 -13.85 -5.62 0.01
N VAL A 132 -12.56 -5.31 0.07
CA VAL A 132 -11.51 -6.25 -0.35
C VAL A 132 -11.43 -7.42 0.63
N ALA A 133 -11.57 -7.19 1.94
CA ALA A 133 -11.59 -8.26 2.93
C ALA A 133 -12.78 -9.22 2.72
N GLU A 134 -13.95 -8.71 2.29
CA GLU A 134 -15.10 -9.54 1.94
C GLU A 134 -14.81 -10.49 0.76
N ARG A 135 -13.95 -10.10 -0.16
CA ARG A 135 -13.49 -10.94 -1.27
C ARG A 135 -12.52 -12.04 -0.84
N ALA A 136 -12.09 -12.01 0.42
CA ALA A 136 -11.24 -13.00 1.07
C ALA A 136 -9.95 -13.34 0.27
N PRO A 137 -9.08 -12.37 -0.05
CA PRO A 137 -7.80 -12.67 -0.66
C PRO A 137 -6.98 -13.59 0.25
N GLU A 138 -6.10 -14.39 -0.34
CA GLU A 138 -5.30 -15.38 0.41
C GLU A 138 -4.26 -14.77 1.37
N HIS A 139 -3.94 -13.46 1.23
CA HIS A 139 -2.84 -12.77 1.91
C HIS A 139 -3.27 -11.66 2.84
#